data_ecbb09a0e408c5caca9625940022b60f
#
_entry.id   ecbb09a0e408c5caca9625940022b60f
#
_cell.length_a   1.000
_cell.length_b   1.000
_cell.length_c   1.000
_cell.angle_alpha   90.00
_cell.angle_beta   90.00
_cell.angle_gamma   90.00
#
_symmetry.space_group_name_H-M   'P 1'
#
loop_
_entity.id
_entity.type
_entity.pdbx_description
1 polymer ?
#
loop_
_entity_poly.entity_id
_entity_poly.type
_entity_poly.pdbx_seq_one_letter_code
_entity_poly.pdbx_strand_id
1 'polypeptide(L)'
;MLERAGFDVVAEARDGREAVALAAEHRPDLAVMDVKMPELDGIDAARQMLEQRQIPIVMLTAFSEAALVGRAVDAGVFGYLVKPFRESDLLPAIEAARARHAELQALRNEAGSLRDALEARKLIERAKGLLMEKDGLSEAEAFARLRGASQQTGRPLRDVAEAVLATFGAG
;
A
#
# COMPACT_ATOMS: atom_id res chain seq x y z
N MET A 1 -12.04 -10.49 -24.92
CA MET A 1 -11.34 -9.19 -25.12
C MET A 1 -10.02 -9.20 -24.37
N LEU A 2 -9.98 -9.37 -23.05
CA LEU A 2 -8.74 -9.41 -22.24
C LEU A 2 -7.78 -10.52 -22.69
N GLU A 3 -8.26 -11.75 -22.89
CA GLU A 3 -7.42 -12.88 -23.35
C GLU A 3 -6.76 -12.61 -24.72
N ARG A 4 -7.49 -11.95 -25.65
CA ARG A 4 -6.90 -11.54 -26.93
C ARG A 4 -5.85 -10.45 -26.80
N ALA A 5 -5.92 -9.66 -25.75
CA ALA A 5 -4.92 -8.67 -25.39
C ALA A 5 -3.73 -9.26 -24.60
N GLY A 6 -3.71 -10.59 -24.39
CA GLY A 6 -2.61 -11.32 -23.75
C GLY A 6 -2.70 -11.42 -22.23
N PHE A 7 -3.86 -11.14 -21.65
CA PHE A 7 -4.11 -11.31 -20.22
C PHE A 7 -4.68 -12.70 -19.92
N ASP A 8 -4.25 -13.30 -18.83
CA ASP A 8 -4.86 -14.50 -18.27
C ASP A 8 -6.06 -14.10 -17.40
N VAL A 9 -7.26 -14.51 -17.78
CA VAL A 9 -8.49 -14.23 -17.06
C VAL A 9 -8.70 -15.29 -16.00
N VAL A 10 -8.27 -15.03 -14.77
CA VAL A 10 -8.30 -16.00 -13.66
C VAL A 10 -9.67 -16.17 -13.04
N ALA A 11 -10.57 -15.19 -13.18
CA ALA A 11 -11.95 -15.25 -12.71
C ALA A 11 -12.84 -14.22 -13.41
N GLU A 12 -14.14 -14.53 -13.49
CA GLU A 12 -15.21 -13.64 -13.95
C GLU A 12 -16.32 -13.58 -12.89
N ALA A 13 -16.67 -12.38 -12.45
CA ALA A 13 -17.72 -12.12 -11.45
C ALA A 13 -18.98 -11.56 -12.09
N ARG A 14 -20.15 -11.94 -11.59
CA ARG A 14 -21.48 -11.48 -12.06
C ARG A 14 -21.98 -10.27 -11.31
N ASP A 15 -21.47 -10.06 -10.10
CA ASP A 15 -21.83 -8.95 -9.22
C ASP A 15 -20.66 -8.52 -8.37
N GLY A 16 -20.82 -7.42 -7.60
CA GLY A 16 -19.75 -6.86 -6.81
C GLY A 16 -19.33 -7.71 -5.61
N ARG A 17 -20.23 -8.50 -5.01
CA ARG A 17 -19.89 -9.40 -3.90
C ARG A 17 -19.04 -10.57 -4.38
N GLU A 18 -19.44 -11.17 -5.49
CA GLU A 18 -18.67 -12.23 -6.13
C GLU A 18 -17.29 -11.72 -6.56
N ALA A 19 -17.20 -10.49 -7.10
CA ALA A 19 -15.93 -9.86 -7.47
C ALA A 19 -14.97 -9.74 -6.28
N VAL A 20 -15.43 -9.28 -5.12
CA VAL A 20 -14.63 -9.19 -3.90
C VAL A 20 -14.15 -10.58 -3.44
N ALA A 21 -15.04 -11.57 -3.44
CA ALA A 21 -14.71 -12.93 -3.03
C ALA A 21 -13.66 -13.58 -3.94
N LEU A 22 -13.88 -13.52 -5.28
CA LEU A 22 -12.95 -14.07 -6.27
C LEU A 22 -11.60 -13.33 -6.27
N ALA A 23 -11.58 -12.02 -6.04
CA ALA A 23 -10.33 -11.28 -5.91
C ALA A 23 -9.51 -11.72 -4.68
N ALA A 24 -10.16 -12.05 -3.57
CA ALA A 24 -9.50 -12.58 -2.37
C ALA A 24 -8.93 -13.98 -2.62
N GLU A 25 -9.67 -14.84 -3.32
CA GLU A 25 -9.30 -16.23 -3.63
C GLU A 25 -8.18 -16.30 -4.66
N HIS A 26 -8.38 -15.67 -5.82
CA HIS A 26 -7.47 -15.80 -6.97
C HIS A 26 -6.32 -14.79 -6.98
N ARG A 27 -6.39 -13.74 -6.15
CA ARG A 27 -5.36 -12.70 -6.03
C ARG A 27 -4.89 -12.13 -7.38
N PRO A 28 -5.78 -11.62 -8.23
CA PRO A 28 -5.44 -11.11 -9.54
C PRO A 28 -4.47 -9.93 -9.45
N ASP A 29 -3.67 -9.71 -10.50
CA ASP A 29 -2.74 -8.58 -10.59
C ASP A 29 -3.40 -7.31 -11.14
N LEU A 30 -4.63 -7.41 -11.65
CA LEU A 30 -5.45 -6.35 -12.21
C LEU A 30 -6.92 -6.75 -12.13
N ALA A 31 -7.80 -5.79 -11.94
CA ALA A 31 -9.23 -5.98 -12.12
C ALA A 31 -9.80 -5.00 -13.15
N VAL A 32 -10.71 -5.49 -14.00
CA VAL A 32 -11.56 -4.66 -14.87
C VAL A 32 -13.00 -4.88 -14.42
N MET A 33 -13.69 -3.80 -14.05
CA MET A 33 -14.94 -3.89 -13.32
C MET A 33 -15.95 -2.87 -13.83
N ASP A 34 -17.21 -3.27 -14.00
CA ASP A 34 -18.28 -2.33 -14.28
C ASP A 34 -18.63 -1.52 -13.01
N VAL A 35 -18.96 -0.25 -13.19
CA VAL A 35 -19.49 0.58 -12.08
C VAL A 35 -20.85 0.05 -11.66
N LYS A 36 -21.76 -0.25 -12.60
CA LYS A 36 -23.10 -0.75 -12.30
C LYS A 36 -23.11 -2.27 -12.26
N MET A 37 -23.09 -2.80 -11.06
CA MET A 37 -23.28 -4.23 -10.81
C MET A 37 -24.41 -4.48 -9.83
N PRO A 38 -25.08 -5.64 -9.89
CA PRO A 38 -26.05 -6.08 -8.90
C PRO A 38 -25.39 -6.24 -7.53
N GLU A 39 -26.21 -6.28 -6.48
CA GLU A 39 -25.88 -6.55 -5.08
C GLU A 39 -24.92 -5.53 -4.44
N LEU A 40 -23.76 -5.30 -5.05
CA LEU A 40 -22.76 -4.34 -4.61
C LEU A 40 -22.24 -3.59 -5.83
N ASP A 41 -22.32 -2.25 -5.82
CA ASP A 41 -21.82 -1.47 -6.95
C ASP A 41 -20.28 -1.61 -7.10
N GLY A 42 -19.78 -1.42 -8.33
CA GLY A 42 -18.38 -1.65 -8.62
C GLY A 42 -17.43 -0.75 -7.85
N ILE A 43 -17.85 0.47 -7.46
CA ILE A 43 -17.00 1.40 -6.70
C ILE A 43 -16.84 0.89 -5.26
N ASP A 44 -17.93 0.42 -4.65
CA ASP A 44 -17.88 -0.13 -3.29
C ASP A 44 -17.17 -1.50 -3.28
N ALA A 45 -17.35 -2.31 -4.32
CA ALA A 45 -16.59 -3.55 -4.50
C ALA A 45 -15.08 -3.26 -4.66
N ALA A 46 -14.71 -2.29 -5.49
CA ALA A 46 -13.32 -1.87 -5.66
C ALA A 46 -12.70 -1.40 -4.35
N ARG A 47 -13.44 -0.61 -3.54
CA ARG A 47 -12.97 -0.17 -2.23
C ARG A 47 -12.65 -1.35 -1.32
N GLN A 48 -13.56 -2.32 -1.20
CA GLN A 48 -13.34 -3.52 -0.38
C GLN A 48 -12.16 -4.37 -0.88
N MET A 49 -11.99 -4.50 -2.21
CA MET A 49 -10.84 -5.18 -2.79
C MET A 49 -9.53 -4.46 -2.45
N LEU A 50 -9.49 -3.13 -2.56
CA LEU A 50 -8.31 -2.30 -2.29
C LEU A 50 -7.95 -2.25 -0.79
N GLU A 51 -8.92 -2.41 0.11
CA GLU A 51 -8.66 -2.59 1.55
C GLU A 51 -7.93 -3.91 1.84
N GLN A 52 -8.22 -4.96 1.10
CA GLN A 52 -7.59 -6.27 1.26
C GLN A 52 -6.24 -6.35 0.54
N ARG A 53 -6.18 -5.89 -0.70
CA ARG A 53 -4.97 -5.89 -1.52
C ARG A 53 -4.99 -4.72 -2.50
N GLN A 54 -3.91 -3.97 -2.53
CA GLN A 54 -3.72 -2.87 -3.48
C GLN A 54 -3.38 -3.45 -4.86
N ILE A 55 -4.30 -3.36 -5.79
CA ILE A 55 -4.14 -3.77 -7.20
C ILE A 55 -4.65 -2.65 -8.12
N PRO A 56 -4.15 -2.53 -9.35
CA PRO A 56 -4.74 -1.63 -10.33
C PRO A 56 -6.15 -2.09 -10.68
N ILE A 57 -7.10 -1.15 -10.68
CA ILE A 57 -8.49 -1.39 -11.07
C ILE A 57 -8.84 -0.43 -12.20
N VAL A 58 -9.42 -0.96 -13.29
CA VAL A 58 -9.99 -0.19 -14.39
C VAL A 58 -11.51 -0.31 -14.32
N MET A 59 -12.18 0.84 -14.09
CA MET A 59 -13.65 0.88 -14.05
C MET A 59 -14.21 1.08 -15.46
N LEU A 60 -15.25 0.32 -15.78
CA LEU A 60 -16.06 0.51 -16.97
C LEU A 60 -17.28 1.35 -16.58
N THR A 61 -17.48 2.49 -17.23
CA THR A 61 -18.54 3.44 -16.86
C THR A 61 -19.35 3.90 -18.08
N ALA A 62 -20.61 4.25 -17.89
CA ALA A 62 -21.38 4.91 -18.93
C ALA A 62 -21.08 6.43 -18.95
N PHE A 63 -21.17 7.06 -20.13
CA PHE A 63 -20.88 8.48 -20.31
C PHE A 63 -21.66 9.43 -19.38
N SER A 64 -22.86 9.03 -18.97
CA SER A 64 -23.72 9.81 -18.08
C SER A 64 -23.30 9.80 -16.59
N GLU A 65 -22.22 9.14 -16.24
CA GLU A 65 -21.83 8.86 -14.84
C GLU A 65 -20.60 9.66 -14.39
N ALA A 66 -20.35 10.81 -15.01
CA ALA A 66 -19.22 11.69 -14.63
C ALA A 66 -19.20 12.04 -13.12
N ALA A 67 -20.35 12.10 -12.46
CA ALA A 67 -20.45 12.28 -11.01
C ALA A 67 -19.86 11.11 -10.20
N LEU A 68 -19.80 9.90 -10.76
CA LEU A 68 -19.23 8.73 -10.13
C LEU A 68 -17.72 8.66 -10.25
N VAL A 69 -17.12 9.44 -11.18
CA VAL A 69 -15.66 9.50 -11.33
C VAL A 69 -15.01 10.02 -10.04
N GLY A 70 -15.61 11.00 -9.37
CA GLY A 70 -15.14 11.48 -8.06
C GLY A 70 -15.13 10.35 -7.01
N ARG A 71 -16.24 9.61 -6.88
CA ARG A 71 -16.33 8.46 -5.96
C ARG A 71 -15.31 7.37 -6.28
N ALA A 72 -15.06 7.09 -7.56
CA ALA A 72 -14.07 6.11 -7.98
C ALA A 72 -12.63 6.55 -7.63
N VAL A 73 -12.31 7.83 -7.81
CA VAL A 73 -11.02 8.40 -7.40
C VAL A 73 -10.85 8.30 -5.88
N ASP A 74 -11.87 8.66 -5.09
CA ASP A 74 -11.87 8.57 -3.63
C ASP A 74 -11.75 7.11 -3.14
N ALA A 75 -12.28 6.16 -3.92
CA ALA A 75 -12.13 4.73 -3.67
C ALA A 75 -10.72 4.19 -4.03
N GLY A 76 -9.85 4.99 -4.67
CA GLY A 76 -8.50 4.59 -5.06
C GLY A 76 -8.43 3.86 -6.39
N VAL A 77 -9.41 4.04 -7.26
CA VAL A 77 -9.44 3.46 -8.61
C VAL A 77 -8.41 4.17 -9.50
N PHE A 78 -7.62 3.41 -10.23
CA PHE A 78 -6.48 3.91 -11.00
C PHE A 78 -6.79 4.28 -12.45
N GLY A 79 -7.90 3.79 -13.00
CA GLY A 79 -8.31 4.10 -14.37
C GLY A 79 -9.79 3.87 -14.61
N TYR A 80 -10.32 4.48 -15.66
CA TYR A 80 -11.69 4.25 -16.12
C TYR A 80 -11.74 4.25 -17.65
N LEU A 81 -12.72 3.52 -18.18
CA LEU A 81 -13.01 3.40 -19.60
C LEU A 81 -14.49 3.63 -19.85
N VAL A 82 -14.82 4.59 -20.71
CA VAL A 82 -16.22 4.99 -20.96
C VAL A 82 -16.83 4.11 -22.03
N LYS A 83 -18.00 3.53 -21.75
CA LYS A 83 -18.81 2.76 -22.70
C LYS A 83 -19.57 3.67 -23.66
N PRO A 84 -19.67 3.32 -24.99
CA PRO A 84 -19.07 2.16 -25.62
C PRO A 84 -17.59 2.39 -25.92
N PHE A 85 -16.74 1.38 -25.71
CA PHE A 85 -15.31 1.43 -26.00
C PHE A 85 -14.90 0.34 -26.99
N ARG A 86 -13.79 0.53 -27.65
CA ARG A 86 -13.19 -0.44 -28.57
C ARG A 86 -12.16 -1.29 -27.84
N GLU A 87 -11.86 -2.46 -28.39
CA GLU A 87 -10.79 -3.32 -27.85
C GLU A 87 -9.43 -2.60 -27.83
N SER A 88 -9.17 -1.72 -28.79
CA SER A 88 -7.98 -0.86 -28.85
C SER A 88 -7.84 0.12 -27.68
N ASP A 89 -8.93 0.44 -27.00
CA ASP A 89 -8.95 1.42 -25.92
C ASP A 89 -8.64 0.76 -24.56
N LEU A 90 -8.83 -0.55 -24.48
CA LEU A 90 -8.69 -1.34 -23.24
C LEU A 90 -7.22 -1.42 -22.78
N LEU A 91 -6.31 -1.78 -23.68
CA LEU A 91 -4.90 -1.94 -23.35
C LEU A 91 -4.26 -0.63 -22.85
N PRO A 92 -4.42 0.53 -23.54
CA PRO A 92 -3.93 1.79 -23.01
C PRO A 92 -4.50 2.16 -21.63
N ALA A 93 -5.79 1.88 -21.39
CA ALA A 93 -6.42 2.16 -20.09
C ALA A 93 -5.82 1.28 -18.97
N ILE A 94 -5.57 0.01 -19.27
CA ILE A 94 -4.91 -0.92 -18.34
C ILE A 94 -3.48 -0.46 -18.04
N GLU A 95 -2.69 -0.14 -19.06
CA GLU A 95 -1.31 0.31 -18.89
C GLU A 95 -1.23 1.62 -18.10
N ALA A 96 -2.14 2.56 -18.35
CA ALA A 96 -2.23 3.78 -17.57
C ALA A 96 -2.57 3.50 -16.09
N ALA A 97 -3.51 2.58 -15.82
CA ALA A 97 -3.87 2.17 -14.46
C ALA A 97 -2.70 1.50 -13.74
N ARG A 98 -1.96 0.61 -14.41
CA ARG A 98 -0.77 -0.07 -13.88
C ARG A 98 0.34 0.93 -13.55
N ALA A 99 0.63 1.86 -14.46
CA ALA A 99 1.65 2.89 -14.26
C ALA A 99 1.31 3.77 -13.04
N ARG A 100 0.06 4.23 -12.94
CA ARG A 100 -0.42 5.04 -11.82
C ARG A 100 -0.36 4.27 -10.49
N HIS A 101 -0.75 3.00 -10.51
CA HIS A 101 -0.63 2.13 -9.34
C HIS A 101 0.83 1.98 -8.89
N ALA A 102 1.75 1.70 -9.81
CA ALA A 102 3.17 1.56 -9.51
C ALA A 102 3.76 2.85 -8.90
N GLU A 103 3.41 4.01 -9.45
CA GLU A 103 3.82 5.32 -8.91
C GLU A 103 3.33 5.53 -7.47
N LEU A 104 2.05 5.26 -7.21
CA LEU A 104 1.49 5.38 -5.87
C LEU A 104 2.11 4.40 -4.86
N GLN A 105 2.41 3.17 -5.29
CA GLN A 105 3.10 2.20 -4.45
C GLN A 105 4.53 2.66 -4.11
N ALA A 106 5.26 3.21 -5.08
CA ALA A 106 6.59 3.75 -4.85
C ALA A 106 6.56 4.90 -3.83
N LEU A 107 5.63 5.84 -3.98
CA LEU A 107 5.44 6.96 -3.04
C LEU A 107 5.05 6.48 -1.63
N ARG A 108 4.18 5.47 -1.51
CA ARG A 108 3.81 4.88 -0.21
C ARG A 108 5.00 4.20 0.47
N ASN A 109 5.80 3.46 -0.30
CA ASN A 109 7.00 2.79 0.22
C ASN A 109 8.04 3.82 0.69
N GLU A 110 8.24 4.89 -0.06
CA GLU A 110 9.14 5.98 0.34
C GLU A 110 8.65 6.67 1.62
N ALA A 111 7.36 7.01 1.69
CA ALA A 111 6.76 7.60 2.88
C ALA A 111 6.85 6.66 4.10
N GLY A 112 6.67 5.36 3.91
CA GLY A 112 6.87 4.34 4.94
C GLY A 112 8.29 4.32 5.44
N SER A 113 9.27 4.25 4.53
CA SER A 113 10.69 4.26 4.85
C SER A 113 11.11 5.52 5.63
N LEU A 114 10.62 6.69 5.25
CA LEU A 114 10.90 7.95 5.96
C LEU A 114 10.30 7.96 7.38
N ARG A 115 9.09 7.43 7.55
CA ARG A 115 8.47 7.29 8.88
C ARG A 115 9.28 6.35 9.77
N ASP A 116 9.68 5.20 9.24
CA ASP A 116 10.48 4.21 9.97
C ASP A 116 11.85 4.79 10.39
N ALA A 117 12.49 5.55 9.51
CA ALA A 117 13.74 6.22 9.81
C ALA A 117 13.57 7.29 10.91
N LEU A 118 12.47 8.05 10.87
CA LEU A 118 12.15 9.05 11.90
C LEU A 118 11.89 8.40 13.26
N GLU A 119 11.11 7.33 13.30
CA GLU A 119 10.84 6.59 14.54
C GLU A 119 12.12 5.94 15.10
N ALA A 120 12.94 5.35 14.24
CA ALA A 120 14.24 4.82 14.64
C ALA A 120 15.12 5.92 15.27
N ARG A 121 15.16 7.11 14.66
CA ARG A 121 15.91 8.25 15.21
C ARG A 121 15.39 8.66 16.58
N LYS A 122 14.08 8.78 16.77
CA LYS A 122 13.47 9.12 18.07
C LYS A 122 13.83 8.10 19.15
N LEU A 123 13.78 6.80 18.82
CA LEU A 123 14.15 5.74 19.76
C LEU A 123 15.61 5.81 20.16
N ILE A 124 16.51 6.03 19.18
CA ILE A 124 17.94 6.17 19.43
C ILE A 124 18.24 7.39 20.31
N GLU A 125 17.62 8.55 20.02
CA GLU A 125 17.79 9.76 20.85
C GLU A 125 17.30 9.54 22.30
N ARG A 126 16.15 8.89 22.49
CA ARG A 126 15.64 8.55 23.82
C ARG A 126 16.56 7.59 24.57
N ALA A 127 17.07 6.56 23.89
CA ALA A 127 18.01 5.62 24.49
C ALA A 127 19.35 6.28 24.87
N LYS A 128 19.85 7.18 24.02
CA LYS A 128 21.02 8.04 24.35
C LYS A 128 20.77 8.84 25.62
N GLY A 129 19.65 9.58 25.67
CA GLY A 129 19.27 10.38 26.83
C GLY A 129 19.22 9.56 28.12
N LEU A 130 18.66 8.35 28.04
CA LEU A 130 18.57 7.45 29.18
C LEU A 130 19.96 6.96 29.65
N LEU A 131 20.86 6.60 28.73
CA LEU A 131 22.23 6.20 29.05
C LEU A 131 23.04 7.37 29.64
N MET A 132 22.83 8.59 29.14
CA MET A 132 23.45 9.80 29.72
C MET A 132 22.98 10.04 31.15
N GLU A 133 21.68 9.87 31.39
CA GLU A 133 21.10 10.10 32.74
C GLU A 133 21.50 9.02 33.75
N LYS A 134 21.42 7.73 33.35
CA LYS A 134 21.65 6.60 34.26
C LYS A 134 23.11 6.27 34.46
N ASP A 135 23.92 6.33 33.41
CA ASP A 135 25.33 5.88 33.43
C ASP A 135 26.32 7.10 33.42
N GLY A 136 25.83 8.32 33.41
CA GLY A 136 26.67 9.53 33.42
C GLY A 136 27.50 9.74 32.14
N LEU A 137 27.08 9.10 31.03
CA LEU A 137 27.83 9.14 29.76
C LEU A 137 27.61 10.46 29.03
N SER A 138 28.62 10.92 28.30
CA SER A 138 28.43 11.95 27.29
C SER A 138 27.61 11.45 26.12
N GLU A 139 27.06 12.34 25.32
CA GLU A 139 26.27 11.97 24.13
C GLU A 139 27.06 11.07 23.17
N ALA A 140 28.34 11.39 22.94
CA ALA A 140 29.22 10.61 22.08
C ALA A 140 29.46 9.19 22.62
N GLU A 141 29.67 9.04 23.94
CA GLU A 141 29.86 7.75 24.57
C GLU A 141 28.56 6.91 24.58
N ALA A 142 27.40 7.52 24.85
CA ALA A 142 26.12 6.87 24.77
C ALA A 142 25.83 6.32 23.36
N PHE A 143 26.09 7.13 22.33
CA PHE A 143 25.95 6.68 20.94
C PHE A 143 26.94 5.58 20.58
N ALA A 144 28.22 5.71 20.98
CA ALA A 144 29.24 4.70 20.75
C ALA A 144 28.84 3.35 21.40
N ARG A 145 28.25 3.37 22.59
CA ARG A 145 27.77 2.17 23.30
C ARG A 145 26.63 1.48 22.55
N LEU A 146 25.63 2.24 22.08
CA LEU A 146 24.53 1.70 21.26
C LEU A 146 25.06 1.09 19.95
N ARG A 147 25.96 1.80 19.27
CA ARG A 147 26.57 1.34 18.03
C ARG A 147 27.42 0.09 18.24
N GLY A 148 28.23 0.04 19.31
CA GLY A 148 29.03 -1.12 19.68
C GLY A 148 28.16 -2.35 19.91
N ALA A 149 27.08 -2.21 20.67
CA ALA A 149 26.12 -3.28 20.90
C ALA A 149 25.43 -3.75 19.60
N SER A 150 25.09 -2.83 18.70
CA SER A 150 24.53 -3.17 17.37
C SER A 150 25.52 -4.00 16.56
N GLN A 151 26.79 -3.60 16.52
CA GLN A 151 27.84 -4.34 15.79
C GLN A 151 28.12 -5.71 16.37
N GLN A 152 28.18 -5.84 17.70
CA GLN A 152 28.44 -7.11 18.38
C GLN A 152 27.30 -8.11 18.22
N THR A 153 26.06 -7.64 18.23
CA THR A 153 24.87 -8.50 18.16
C THR A 153 24.35 -8.71 16.74
N GLY A 154 24.84 -7.94 15.75
CA GLY A 154 24.31 -7.94 14.38
C GLY A 154 22.88 -7.38 14.26
N ARG A 155 22.33 -6.79 15.34
CA ARG A 155 20.98 -6.22 15.35
C ARG A 155 20.97 -4.78 14.86
N PRO A 156 19.90 -4.34 14.20
CA PRO A 156 19.71 -2.92 13.86
C PRO A 156 19.83 -2.03 15.09
N LEU A 157 20.40 -0.83 14.91
CA LEU A 157 20.60 0.15 15.99
C LEU A 157 19.27 0.53 16.68
N ARG A 158 18.17 0.57 15.94
CA ARG A 158 16.81 0.76 16.45
C ARG A 158 16.45 -0.31 17.49
N ASP A 159 16.66 -1.59 17.18
CA ASP A 159 16.30 -2.70 18.07
C ASP A 159 17.15 -2.69 19.36
N VAL A 160 18.41 -2.28 19.23
CA VAL A 160 19.28 -2.07 20.42
C VAL A 160 18.76 -0.92 21.28
N ALA A 161 18.35 0.18 20.67
CA ALA A 161 17.77 1.31 21.39
C ALA A 161 16.46 0.92 22.10
N GLU A 162 15.59 0.17 21.44
CA GLU A 162 14.36 -0.37 22.06
C GLU A 162 14.67 -1.26 23.27
N ALA A 163 15.66 -2.16 23.14
CA ALA A 163 16.07 -3.02 24.25
C ALA A 163 16.59 -2.23 25.45
N VAL A 164 17.40 -1.20 25.21
CA VAL A 164 17.87 -0.28 26.26
C VAL A 164 16.70 0.43 26.95
N LEU A 165 15.75 0.96 26.17
CA LEU A 165 14.56 1.62 26.71
C LEU A 165 13.67 0.65 27.51
N ALA A 166 13.53 -0.59 27.05
CA ALA A 166 12.77 -1.61 27.80
C ALA A 166 13.43 -2.01 29.12
N THR A 167 14.75 -2.08 29.15
CA THR A 167 15.51 -2.50 30.34
C THR A 167 15.54 -1.39 31.42
N PHE A 168 15.66 -0.14 31.01
CA PHE A 168 15.86 1.00 31.93
C PHE A 168 14.64 1.92 32.05
N GLY A 169 13.64 1.81 31.16
CA GLY A 169 12.46 2.66 31.12
C GLY A 169 11.28 2.18 31.97
N ALA A 170 11.40 1.03 32.66
CA ALA A 170 10.37 0.42 33.50
C ALA A 170 10.57 0.75 35.01
N GLY A 171 11.30 1.82 35.33
CA GLY A 171 11.54 2.27 36.71
C GLY A 171 10.92 3.63 36.98
#